data_39df67ac872c78738c63a914bf975166
#
_entry.id   39df67ac872c78738c63a914bf975166
#
_cell.length_a   1.000
_cell.length_b   1.000
_cell.length_c   1.000
_cell.angle_alpha   90.00
_cell.angle_beta   90.00
_cell.angle_gamma   90.00
#
_symmetry.space_group_name_H-M   'P 1'
#
loop_
_entity.id
_entity.type
_entity.pdbx_description
1 polymer ?
#
loop_
_entity_poly.entity_id
_entity_poly.type
_entity_poly.pdbx_seq_one_letter_code
_entity_poly.pdbx_strand_id
1 'polypeptide(L)'
;MIAFDGKSLAWERVWQDDPPLDLSAIVARRVYVDARDGARIPVFIAHRMDLKQDGANPTLLHVYGGFNVTVEPFYLGSYSSFVNRGGVFVDAGVRGGGEYGEKWHEQGMLAHKQTTFDDTIAVAEWLVRERYTSPAKLAVEGGSNGGLTVGAVITQRPDLFRAAICQVPLLDMIRYHKFLIARYWIPEYGDPDQEDAFRWLLRYSPYHNVRTGVNLPETLVVAGEYDSRVDPLHAKKFVAEVQSNPGQLSPFLLYMDFDSGHGTGKTQQQRVVDRDYELRFLMNALQVSGNR
;
A
#
# COMPACT_ATOMS: atom_id res chain seq x y z
N MET A 1 1.46 -24.86 -14.95
CA MET A 1 2.73 -25.21 -15.65
C MET A 1 2.40 -25.52 -17.10
N ILE A 2 3.20 -25.03 -18.03
CA ILE A 2 3.02 -25.25 -19.47
C ILE A 2 4.29 -25.94 -19.98
N ALA A 3 4.14 -26.99 -20.77
CA ALA A 3 5.21 -27.60 -21.53
C ALA A 3 5.18 -27.08 -22.97
N PHE A 4 6.37 -26.82 -23.52
CA PHE A 4 6.53 -26.42 -24.91
C PHE A 4 7.33 -27.49 -25.67
N ASP A 5 6.69 -28.04 -26.72
CA ASP A 5 7.38 -28.94 -27.62
C ASP A 5 8.08 -28.14 -28.75
N GLY A 6 9.40 -28.02 -28.67
CA GLY A 6 10.20 -27.28 -29.65
C GLY A 6 10.21 -27.88 -31.06
N LYS A 7 9.70 -29.10 -31.25
CA LYS A 7 9.61 -29.73 -32.60
C LYS A 7 8.28 -29.40 -33.27
N SER A 8 7.18 -29.54 -32.54
CA SER A 8 5.83 -29.27 -33.06
C SER A 8 5.40 -27.82 -32.89
N LEU A 9 6.16 -27.01 -32.12
CA LEU A 9 5.80 -25.66 -31.70
C LEU A 9 4.47 -25.60 -30.96
N ALA A 10 4.06 -26.70 -30.31
CA ALA A 10 2.82 -26.82 -29.59
C ALA A 10 3.02 -26.54 -28.09
N TRP A 11 1.98 -26.03 -27.48
CA TRP A 11 1.89 -25.82 -26.05
C TRP A 11 0.97 -26.86 -25.43
N GLU A 12 1.42 -27.47 -24.34
CA GLU A 12 0.60 -28.37 -23.54
C GLU A 12 0.54 -27.87 -22.10
N ARG A 13 -0.67 -27.81 -21.55
CA ARG A 13 -0.85 -27.53 -20.12
C ARG A 13 -0.64 -28.83 -19.35
N VAL A 14 0.51 -28.97 -18.69
CA VAL A 14 0.86 -30.18 -17.93
C VAL A 14 0.38 -30.15 -16.50
N TRP A 15 0.10 -28.95 -15.97
CA TRP A 15 -0.41 -28.79 -14.60
C TRP A 15 -1.06 -27.42 -14.41
N GLN A 16 -2.15 -27.38 -13.63
CA GLN A 16 -2.85 -26.19 -13.22
C GLN A 16 -3.29 -26.36 -11.77
N ASP A 17 -3.03 -25.34 -10.92
CA ASP A 17 -3.70 -25.23 -9.64
C ASP A 17 -5.13 -24.76 -9.84
N ASP A 18 -6.07 -25.44 -9.20
CA ASP A 18 -7.44 -24.96 -9.10
C ASP A 18 -7.53 -24.05 -7.85
N PRO A 19 -7.82 -22.77 -8.02
CA PRO A 19 -7.95 -21.89 -6.88
C PRO A 19 -9.13 -22.35 -6.01
N PRO A 20 -9.02 -22.23 -4.66
CA PRO A 20 -10.07 -22.66 -3.74
C PRO A 20 -11.34 -21.80 -3.83
N LEU A 21 -11.29 -20.69 -4.56
CA LEU A 21 -12.39 -19.77 -4.80
C LEU A 21 -12.71 -19.72 -6.30
N ASP A 22 -14.00 -19.66 -6.63
CA ASP A 22 -14.41 -19.35 -8.00
C ASP A 22 -14.08 -17.89 -8.33
N LEU A 23 -13.16 -17.70 -9.26
CA LEU A 23 -12.70 -16.40 -9.75
C LEU A 23 -13.26 -16.05 -11.12
N SER A 24 -14.16 -16.88 -11.68
CA SER A 24 -14.69 -16.70 -13.03
C SER A 24 -15.46 -15.39 -13.23
N ALA A 25 -15.99 -14.81 -12.14
CA ALA A 25 -16.68 -13.53 -12.14
C ALA A 25 -15.73 -12.32 -11.95
N ILE A 26 -14.42 -12.54 -11.77
CA ILE A 26 -13.44 -11.46 -11.58
C ILE A 26 -12.78 -11.14 -12.92
N VAL A 27 -12.67 -9.85 -13.20
CA VAL A 27 -11.88 -9.31 -14.30
C VAL A 27 -10.74 -8.46 -13.77
N ALA A 28 -9.60 -8.55 -14.42
CA ALA A 28 -8.45 -7.68 -14.15
C ALA A 28 -8.05 -6.95 -15.43
N ARG A 29 -7.74 -5.67 -15.30
CA ARG A 29 -7.28 -4.85 -16.42
C ARG A 29 -6.22 -3.86 -16.00
N ARG A 30 -5.38 -3.48 -16.93
CA ARG A 30 -4.47 -2.35 -16.77
C ARG A 30 -5.10 -1.09 -17.36
N VAL A 31 -5.06 -0.02 -16.59
CA VAL A 31 -5.42 1.34 -17.01
C VAL A 31 -4.24 2.28 -16.78
N TYR A 32 -4.34 3.49 -17.28
CA TYR A 32 -3.34 4.53 -17.04
C TYR A 32 -4.01 5.74 -16.43
N VAL A 33 -3.41 6.27 -15.38
CA VAL A 33 -3.87 7.48 -14.70
C VAL A 33 -2.85 8.59 -14.95
N ASP A 34 -3.33 9.75 -15.36
CA ASP A 34 -2.46 10.91 -15.59
C ASP A 34 -2.10 11.56 -14.25
N ALA A 35 -0.81 11.63 -13.95
CA ALA A 35 -0.28 12.44 -12.87
C ALA A 35 -0.45 13.94 -13.16
N ARG A 36 -0.31 14.78 -12.14
CA ARG A 36 -0.47 16.24 -12.29
C ARG A 36 0.52 16.87 -13.27
N ASP A 37 1.69 16.26 -13.44
CA ASP A 37 2.74 16.69 -14.39
C ASP A 37 2.65 16.00 -15.76
N GLY A 38 1.59 15.22 -16.00
CA GLY A 38 1.35 14.52 -17.25
C GLY A 38 2.02 13.17 -17.41
N ALA A 39 2.73 12.67 -16.38
CA ALA A 39 3.23 11.30 -16.40
C ALA A 39 2.06 10.30 -16.34
N ARG A 40 2.19 9.17 -17.04
CA ARG A 40 1.14 8.15 -17.11
C ARG A 40 1.43 7.00 -16.17
N ILE A 41 0.72 6.95 -15.04
CA ILE A 41 0.86 5.94 -13.99
C ILE A 41 0.15 4.67 -14.44
N PRO A 42 0.84 3.51 -14.55
CA PRO A 42 0.18 2.24 -14.85
C PRO A 42 -0.51 1.73 -13.59
N VAL A 43 -1.76 1.30 -13.71
CA VAL A 43 -2.59 0.84 -12.61
C VAL A 43 -3.29 -0.45 -13.01
N PHE A 44 -3.19 -1.48 -12.19
CA PHE A 44 -3.96 -2.71 -12.33
C PHE A 44 -5.21 -2.63 -11.47
N ILE A 45 -6.37 -2.95 -12.04
CA ILE A 45 -7.65 -2.95 -11.33
C ILE A 45 -8.30 -4.32 -11.49
N ALA A 46 -8.67 -4.92 -10.37
CA ALA A 46 -9.42 -6.17 -10.34
C ALA A 46 -10.76 -5.97 -9.62
N HIS A 47 -11.84 -6.41 -10.24
CA HIS A 47 -13.19 -6.30 -9.71
C HIS A 47 -14.11 -7.36 -10.31
N ARG A 48 -15.31 -7.50 -9.76
CA ARG A 48 -16.34 -8.37 -10.38
C ARG A 48 -16.82 -7.78 -11.71
N MET A 49 -17.18 -8.66 -12.66
CA MET A 49 -17.72 -8.27 -13.99
C MET A 49 -19.00 -7.43 -13.89
N ASP A 50 -19.80 -7.62 -12.84
CA ASP A 50 -21.05 -6.91 -12.59
C ASP A 50 -20.89 -5.59 -11.82
N LEU A 51 -19.65 -5.10 -11.67
CA LEU A 51 -19.35 -3.83 -10.99
C LEU A 51 -20.17 -2.66 -11.58
N LYS A 52 -20.80 -1.90 -10.70
CA LYS A 52 -21.40 -0.60 -11.06
C LYS A 52 -20.48 0.54 -10.63
N GLN A 53 -20.10 1.38 -11.58
CA GLN A 53 -19.31 2.59 -11.29
C GLN A 53 -20.23 3.71 -10.78
N ASP A 54 -20.77 3.54 -9.57
CA ASP A 54 -21.70 4.48 -8.92
C ASP A 54 -21.06 5.26 -7.76
N GLY A 55 -19.77 5.00 -7.47
CA GLY A 55 -19.04 5.62 -6.38
C GLY A 55 -19.22 4.94 -5.02
N ALA A 56 -19.94 3.81 -4.96
CA ALA A 56 -20.27 3.14 -3.70
C ALA A 56 -19.43 1.90 -3.42
N ASN A 57 -18.51 1.50 -4.33
CA ASN A 57 -17.79 0.26 -4.17
C ASN A 57 -16.64 0.38 -3.14
N PRO A 58 -16.55 -0.55 -2.18
CA PRO A 58 -15.38 -0.67 -1.31
C PRO A 58 -14.14 -0.88 -2.16
N THR A 59 -13.13 -0.02 -2.00
CA THR A 59 -11.93 -0.06 -2.85
C THR A 59 -10.68 -0.05 -1.98
N LEU A 60 -9.74 -0.93 -2.30
CA LEU A 60 -8.41 -0.99 -1.71
C LEU A 60 -7.38 -0.59 -2.74
N LEU A 61 -6.69 0.51 -2.50
CA LEU A 61 -5.54 0.97 -3.27
C LEU A 61 -4.26 0.45 -2.61
N HIS A 62 -3.58 -0.50 -3.25
CA HIS A 62 -2.28 -1.01 -2.85
C HIS A 62 -1.17 -0.21 -3.53
N VAL A 63 -0.11 0.12 -2.78
CA VAL A 63 1.01 0.94 -3.27
C VAL A 63 2.34 0.50 -2.67
N TYR A 64 3.41 0.69 -3.43
CA TYR A 64 4.78 0.56 -2.94
C TYR A 64 5.62 1.80 -3.26
N GLY A 65 6.02 2.01 -4.50
CA GLY A 65 6.67 3.22 -5.02
C GLY A 65 8.06 3.48 -4.45
N GLY A 66 9.01 2.55 -4.62
CA GLY A 66 10.39 2.77 -4.22
C GLY A 66 11.32 1.64 -4.63
N PHE A 67 12.61 1.85 -4.47
CA PHE A 67 13.66 0.84 -4.68
C PHE A 67 13.65 0.17 -6.05
N ASN A 68 13.13 0.85 -7.08
CA ASN A 68 13.01 0.29 -8.43
C ASN A 68 12.17 -1.02 -8.49
N VAL A 69 11.27 -1.23 -7.52
CA VAL A 69 10.39 -2.41 -7.48
C VAL A 69 9.21 -2.19 -8.40
N THR A 70 9.07 -3.03 -9.41
CA THR A 70 7.99 -2.96 -10.40
C THR A 70 6.73 -3.65 -9.87
N VAL A 71 5.59 -2.99 -10.03
CA VAL A 71 4.28 -3.59 -9.84
C VAL A 71 3.94 -4.43 -11.07
N GLU A 72 3.75 -5.72 -10.87
CA GLU A 72 3.39 -6.69 -11.91
C GLU A 72 2.07 -7.39 -11.58
N PRO A 73 1.31 -7.84 -12.60
CA PRO A 73 0.12 -8.66 -12.36
C PRO A 73 0.46 -9.91 -11.57
N PHE A 74 -0.26 -10.16 -10.51
CA PHE A 74 -0.08 -11.35 -9.67
C PHE A 74 -1.41 -12.03 -9.36
N TYR A 75 -1.34 -13.27 -8.88
CA TYR A 75 -2.51 -13.97 -8.37
C TYR A 75 -3.01 -13.28 -7.10
N LEU A 76 -4.28 -12.85 -7.10
CA LEU A 76 -4.85 -12.03 -6.02
C LEU A 76 -4.80 -12.68 -4.63
N GLY A 77 -4.66 -14.01 -4.55
CA GLY A 77 -4.57 -14.73 -3.27
C GLY A 77 -5.70 -14.36 -2.32
N SER A 78 -5.36 -13.89 -1.15
CA SER A 78 -6.33 -13.48 -0.11
C SER A 78 -7.20 -12.28 -0.51
N TYR A 79 -6.72 -11.39 -1.39
CA TYR A 79 -7.53 -10.28 -1.92
C TYR A 79 -8.75 -10.75 -2.73
N SER A 80 -8.69 -11.99 -3.28
CA SER A 80 -9.82 -12.60 -3.99
C SER A 80 -11.09 -12.62 -3.12
N SER A 81 -10.95 -12.83 -1.81
CA SER A 81 -12.11 -12.85 -0.91
C SER A 81 -12.76 -11.48 -0.76
N PHE A 82 -11.97 -10.40 -0.80
CA PHE A 82 -12.47 -9.03 -0.79
C PHE A 82 -13.16 -8.69 -2.12
N VAL A 83 -12.53 -9.04 -3.25
CA VAL A 83 -13.07 -8.77 -4.59
C VAL A 83 -14.36 -9.57 -4.83
N ASN A 84 -14.43 -10.84 -4.43
CA ASN A 84 -15.64 -11.66 -4.56
C ASN A 84 -16.83 -11.10 -3.76
N ARG A 85 -16.58 -10.34 -2.71
CA ARG A 85 -17.60 -9.63 -1.92
C ARG A 85 -17.94 -8.24 -2.45
N GLY A 86 -17.55 -7.94 -3.69
CA GLY A 86 -17.85 -6.66 -4.35
C GLY A 86 -16.82 -5.58 -4.12
N GLY A 87 -15.66 -5.89 -3.54
CA GLY A 87 -14.54 -4.98 -3.44
C GLY A 87 -13.85 -4.74 -4.79
N VAL A 88 -13.19 -3.61 -4.91
CA VAL A 88 -12.28 -3.28 -6.02
C VAL A 88 -10.86 -3.28 -5.48
N PHE A 89 -10.00 -4.12 -6.04
CA PHE A 89 -8.56 -4.12 -5.74
C PHE A 89 -7.81 -3.33 -6.81
N VAL A 90 -6.96 -2.42 -6.37
CA VAL A 90 -6.19 -1.55 -7.23
C VAL A 90 -4.72 -1.64 -6.82
N ASP A 91 -3.83 -1.86 -7.78
CA ASP A 91 -2.38 -1.87 -7.55
C ASP A 91 -1.72 -0.84 -8.47
N ALA A 92 -1.06 0.17 -7.88
CA ALA A 92 -0.58 1.33 -8.60
C ALA A 92 0.94 1.33 -8.74
N GLY A 93 1.42 1.35 -9.98
CA GLY A 93 2.83 1.45 -10.35
C GLY A 93 3.32 2.90 -10.32
N VAL A 94 3.34 3.52 -9.13
CA VAL A 94 3.74 4.91 -8.92
C VAL A 94 5.25 5.11 -9.04
N ARG A 95 5.70 6.33 -9.37
CA ARG A 95 7.12 6.66 -9.47
C ARG A 95 7.88 6.34 -8.19
N GLY A 96 9.14 5.98 -8.35
CA GLY A 96 9.95 5.31 -7.33
C GLY A 96 10.02 3.79 -7.55
N GLY A 97 9.01 3.20 -8.23
CA GLY A 97 9.06 1.84 -8.77
C GLY A 97 9.87 1.75 -10.06
N GLY A 98 9.82 0.58 -10.70
CA GLY A 98 10.62 0.24 -11.91
C GLY A 98 9.81 0.09 -13.19
N GLU A 99 8.54 0.46 -13.23
CA GLU A 99 7.58 0.16 -14.30
C GLU A 99 8.03 0.64 -15.68
N TYR A 100 8.79 1.76 -15.72
CA TYR A 100 9.39 2.30 -16.93
C TYR A 100 10.94 2.40 -16.82
N GLY A 101 11.53 1.55 -15.98
CA GLY A 101 12.98 1.47 -15.77
C GLY A 101 13.51 2.57 -14.84
N GLU A 102 14.84 2.75 -14.87
CA GLU A 102 15.57 3.58 -13.90
C GLU A 102 15.04 5.03 -13.81
N LYS A 103 14.66 5.64 -14.93
CA LYS A 103 14.12 7.00 -14.91
C LYS A 103 12.82 7.13 -14.11
N TRP A 104 12.01 6.07 -14.07
CA TRP A 104 10.78 6.05 -13.27
C TRP A 104 11.10 5.96 -11.78
N HIS A 105 12.13 5.22 -11.43
CA HIS A 105 12.68 5.13 -10.08
C HIS A 105 13.26 6.48 -9.63
N GLU A 106 14.16 7.07 -10.42
CA GLU A 106 14.83 8.34 -10.11
C GLU A 106 13.84 9.49 -9.85
N GLN A 107 12.70 9.50 -10.54
CA GLN A 107 11.64 10.48 -10.34
C GLN A 107 10.84 10.33 -9.04
N GLY A 108 11.07 9.28 -8.27
CA GLY A 108 10.40 8.99 -6.99
C GLY A 108 11.39 8.69 -5.85
N MET A 109 12.66 9.08 -5.95
CA MET A 109 13.66 8.92 -4.90
C MET A 109 14.30 10.25 -4.48
N LEU A 110 15.01 10.27 -3.35
CA LEU A 110 15.71 11.45 -2.83
C LEU A 110 14.81 12.69 -2.75
N ALA A 111 15.26 13.82 -3.30
CA ALA A 111 14.51 15.08 -3.34
C ALA A 111 13.17 14.95 -4.11
N HIS A 112 13.02 13.93 -4.96
CA HIS A 112 11.83 13.68 -5.75
C HIS A 112 10.85 12.69 -5.09
N LYS A 113 11.12 12.20 -3.87
CA LYS A 113 10.26 11.21 -3.18
C LYS A 113 8.81 11.66 -3.04
N GLN A 114 8.54 12.96 -2.93
CA GLN A 114 7.19 13.51 -2.90
C GLN A 114 6.36 13.09 -4.13
N THR A 115 6.98 12.90 -5.29
CA THR A 115 6.31 12.44 -6.52
C THR A 115 5.60 11.09 -6.35
N THR A 116 6.18 10.16 -5.58
CA THR A 116 5.54 8.88 -5.24
C THR A 116 4.19 9.09 -4.54
N PHE A 117 4.15 10.04 -3.62
CA PHE A 117 2.95 10.35 -2.83
C PHE A 117 1.93 11.12 -3.68
N ASP A 118 2.39 12.05 -4.50
CA ASP A 118 1.54 12.81 -5.43
C ASP A 118 0.89 11.89 -6.46
N ASP A 119 1.63 10.90 -7.00
CA ASP A 119 1.10 9.88 -7.90
C ASP A 119 0.03 9.02 -7.21
N THR A 120 0.29 8.59 -5.97
CA THR A 120 -0.68 7.82 -5.17
C THR A 120 -1.96 8.62 -4.93
N ILE A 121 -1.84 9.90 -4.61
CA ILE A 121 -2.98 10.81 -4.45
C ILE A 121 -3.72 10.98 -5.78
N ALA A 122 -3.01 11.12 -6.89
CA ALA A 122 -3.62 11.25 -8.22
C ALA A 122 -4.43 10.00 -8.59
N VAL A 123 -3.93 8.80 -8.28
CA VAL A 123 -4.68 7.54 -8.47
C VAL A 123 -5.92 7.51 -7.58
N ALA A 124 -5.81 7.88 -6.31
CA ALA A 124 -6.95 7.95 -5.40
C ALA A 124 -8.04 8.93 -5.88
N GLU A 125 -7.63 10.14 -6.30
CA GLU A 125 -8.52 11.16 -6.87
C GLU A 125 -9.17 10.68 -8.18
N TRP A 126 -8.42 9.96 -9.02
CA TRP A 126 -8.94 9.37 -10.25
C TRP A 126 -10.01 8.30 -9.97
N LEU A 127 -9.78 7.38 -9.00
CA LEU A 127 -10.75 6.36 -8.62
C LEU A 127 -12.08 6.95 -8.16
N VAL A 128 -12.02 8.08 -7.43
CA VAL A 128 -13.21 8.82 -6.98
C VAL A 128 -13.90 9.52 -8.17
N ARG A 129 -13.14 10.21 -9.01
CA ARG A 129 -13.67 10.92 -10.19
C ARG A 129 -14.34 9.98 -11.18
N GLU A 130 -13.73 8.82 -11.45
CA GLU A 130 -14.29 7.78 -12.34
C GLU A 130 -15.38 6.94 -11.66
N ARG A 131 -15.77 7.30 -10.43
CA ARG A 131 -16.85 6.66 -9.68
C ARG A 131 -16.66 5.16 -9.43
N TYR A 132 -15.40 4.71 -9.36
CA TYR A 132 -15.11 3.38 -8.81
C TYR A 132 -15.48 3.35 -7.33
N THR A 133 -15.22 4.44 -6.61
CA THR A 133 -15.39 4.55 -5.16
C THR A 133 -15.69 5.99 -4.76
N SER A 134 -15.74 6.23 -3.46
CA SER A 134 -15.76 7.55 -2.83
C SER A 134 -14.76 7.58 -1.66
N PRO A 135 -14.40 8.76 -1.13
CA PRO A 135 -13.54 8.83 0.06
C PRO A 135 -14.06 7.99 1.24
N ALA A 136 -15.38 7.85 1.39
CA ALA A 136 -16.00 7.04 2.43
C ALA A 136 -15.85 5.52 2.20
N LYS A 137 -15.39 5.09 1.02
CA LYS A 137 -15.26 3.69 0.60
C LYS A 137 -13.87 3.34 0.08
N LEU A 138 -12.90 4.26 0.16
CA LEU A 138 -11.52 4.06 -0.29
C LEU A 138 -10.60 3.79 0.89
N ALA A 139 -9.85 2.71 0.80
CA ALA A 139 -8.74 2.41 1.70
C ALA A 139 -7.41 2.39 0.92
N VAL A 140 -6.31 2.62 1.63
CA VAL A 140 -4.95 2.50 1.11
C VAL A 140 -4.15 1.49 1.93
N GLU A 141 -3.35 0.66 1.24
CA GLU A 141 -2.50 -0.37 1.87
C GLU A 141 -1.09 -0.33 1.28
N GLY A 142 -0.10 -0.53 2.12
CA GLY A 142 1.29 -0.69 1.69
C GLY A 142 2.20 -1.12 2.81
N GLY A 143 3.26 -1.84 2.45
CA GLY A 143 4.23 -2.36 3.40
C GLY A 143 5.63 -1.79 3.20
N SER A 144 6.44 -1.70 4.27
CA SER A 144 7.82 -1.23 4.21
C SER A 144 7.91 0.19 3.63
N ASN A 145 8.56 0.39 2.47
CA ASN A 145 8.50 1.65 1.71
C ASN A 145 7.05 2.01 1.32
N GLY A 146 6.21 1.02 0.98
CA GLY A 146 4.77 1.25 0.78
C GLY A 146 4.07 1.73 2.05
N GLY A 147 4.52 1.29 3.23
CA GLY A 147 4.06 1.81 4.51
C GLY A 147 4.45 3.27 4.74
N LEU A 148 5.63 3.71 4.28
CA LEU A 148 5.98 5.13 4.21
C LEU A 148 5.01 5.87 3.29
N THR A 149 4.73 5.32 2.11
CA THR A 149 3.79 5.90 1.16
C THR A 149 2.41 6.06 1.78
N VAL A 150 1.88 5.02 2.44
CA VAL A 150 0.61 5.09 3.19
C VAL A 150 0.65 6.18 4.26
N GLY A 151 1.67 6.18 5.13
CA GLY A 151 1.80 7.19 6.19
C GLY A 151 1.84 8.62 5.64
N ALA A 152 2.56 8.85 4.53
CA ALA A 152 2.67 10.15 3.90
C ALA A 152 1.34 10.61 3.29
N VAL A 153 0.62 9.75 2.56
CA VAL A 153 -0.63 10.17 1.92
C VAL A 153 -1.76 10.40 2.91
N ILE A 154 -1.86 9.61 4.00
CA ILE A 154 -2.91 9.84 5.00
C ILE A 154 -2.65 11.08 5.86
N THR A 155 -1.39 11.50 6.07
CA THR A 155 -1.07 12.74 6.78
C THR A 155 -1.24 13.97 5.87
N GLN A 156 -1.02 13.83 4.57
CA GLN A 156 -1.17 14.92 3.59
C GLN A 156 -2.63 15.11 3.14
N ARG A 157 -3.35 14.02 2.89
CA ARG A 157 -4.73 14.00 2.36
C ARG A 157 -5.63 13.04 3.16
N PRO A 158 -5.85 13.31 4.46
CA PRO A 158 -6.72 12.48 5.31
C PRO A 158 -8.17 12.43 4.80
N ASP A 159 -8.58 13.42 4.03
CA ASP A 159 -9.91 13.56 3.43
C ASP A 159 -10.21 12.53 2.32
N LEU A 160 -9.19 11.91 1.72
CA LEU A 160 -9.36 10.99 0.60
C LEU A 160 -9.64 9.54 1.02
N PHE A 161 -9.29 9.17 2.23
CA PHE A 161 -9.31 7.77 2.65
C PHE A 161 -10.22 7.54 3.85
N ARG A 162 -11.03 6.48 3.78
CA ARG A 162 -11.82 5.99 4.91
C ARG A 162 -10.96 5.19 5.87
N ALA A 163 -10.02 4.40 5.33
CA ALA A 163 -9.16 3.54 6.12
C ALA A 163 -7.75 3.40 5.51
N ALA A 164 -6.80 2.94 6.33
CA ALA A 164 -5.45 2.61 5.89
C ALA A 164 -4.91 1.36 6.59
N ILE A 165 -4.14 0.56 5.86
CA ILE A 165 -3.33 -0.55 6.41
C ILE A 165 -1.87 -0.23 6.14
N CYS A 166 -1.10 -0.04 7.19
CA CYS A 166 0.28 0.42 7.14
C CYS A 166 1.20 -0.64 7.76
N GLN A 167 1.84 -1.45 6.90
CA GLN A 167 2.59 -2.63 7.34
C GLN A 167 4.09 -2.34 7.42
N VAL A 168 4.71 -2.73 8.52
CA VAL A 168 6.16 -2.64 8.78
C VAL A 168 6.79 -1.34 8.26
N PRO A 169 6.22 -0.16 8.61
CA PRO A 169 6.44 1.09 7.89
C PRO A 169 7.64 1.89 8.38
N LEU A 170 8.24 2.71 7.47
CA LEU A 170 9.16 3.79 7.83
C LEU A 170 8.36 5.08 8.05
N LEU A 171 8.27 5.60 9.26
CA LEU A 171 7.40 6.76 9.57
C LEU A 171 8.15 7.94 10.20
N ASP A 172 9.32 7.74 10.80
CA ASP A 172 10.23 8.81 11.27
C ASP A 172 11.42 8.94 10.31
N MET A 173 11.26 9.75 9.27
CA MET A 173 12.27 9.88 8.23
C MET A 173 13.46 10.76 8.64
N ILE A 174 13.38 11.47 9.77
CA ILE A 174 14.48 12.29 10.27
C ILE A 174 15.50 11.45 11.06
N ARG A 175 15.08 10.30 11.58
CA ARG A 175 15.96 9.42 12.35
C ARG A 175 16.12 8.03 11.74
N TYR A 176 15.49 7.76 10.58
CA TYR A 176 15.42 6.42 10.01
C TYR A 176 16.80 5.76 9.88
N HIS A 177 17.81 6.51 9.43
CA HIS A 177 19.18 6.05 9.19
C HIS A 177 19.93 5.60 10.44
N LYS A 178 19.42 5.94 11.65
CA LYS A 178 19.99 5.57 12.95
C LYS A 178 19.44 4.25 13.48
N PHE A 179 18.44 3.65 12.81
CA PHE A 179 17.80 2.43 13.24
C PHE A 179 18.27 1.24 12.39
N LEU A 180 18.75 0.18 13.04
CA LEU A 180 19.11 -1.10 12.44
C LEU A 180 19.98 -0.93 11.16
N ILE A 181 19.52 -1.52 10.04
CA ILE A 181 20.24 -1.47 8.76
C ILE A 181 19.87 -0.25 7.89
N ALA A 182 18.98 0.63 8.35
CA ALA A 182 18.35 1.65 7.50
C ALA A 182 19.31 2.71 6.94
N ARG A 183 20.56 2.83 7.47
CA ARG A 183 21.62 3.63 6.86
C ARG A 183 21.93 3.23 5.42
N TYR A 184 21.67 1.97 5.05
CA TYR A 184 21.87 1.49 3.69
C TYR A 184 20.82 2.01 2.70
N TRP A 185 19.77 2.69 3.16
CA TRP A 185 18.72 3.29 2.35
C TRP A 185 18.94 4.80 2.11
N ILE A 186 20.08 5.35 2.55
CA ILE A 186 20.47 6.74 2.24
C ILE A 186 20.47 7.00 0.73
N PRO A 187 20.92 6.09 -0.16
CA PRO A 187 20.81 6.30 -1.60
C PRO A 187 19.37 6.46 -2.12
N GLU A 188 18.38 5.89 -1.44
CA GLU A 188 16.96 6.01 -1.81
C GLU A 188 16.30 7.27 -1.24
N TYR A 189 16.59 7.60 0.03
CA TYR A 189 15.85 8.66 0.73
C TYR A 189 16.66 9.94 0.99
N GLY A 190 17.98 9.86 1.02
CA GLY A 190 18.88 10.95 1.41
C GLY A 190 19.31 10.88 2.88
N ASP A 191 20.45 11.45 3.17
CA ASP A 191 21.04 11.46 4.51
C ASP A 191 20.46 12.61 5.36
N PRO A 192 19.68 12.33 6.43
CA PRO A 192 19.10 13.37 7.29
C PRO A 192 20.13 14.24 8.02
N ASP A 193 21.39 13.79 8.12
CA ASP A 193 22.47 14.58 8.72
C ASP A 193 23.02 15.63 7.72
N GLN A 194 22.55 15.64 6.44
CA GLN A 194 22.81 16.67 5.45
C GLN A 194 21.61 17.63 5.36
N GLU A 195 21.88 18.95 5.40
CA GLU A 195 20.84 19.98 5.48
C GLU A 195 19.80 19.89 4.36
N ASP A 196 20.23 19.67 3.12
CA ASP A 196 19.31 19.58 1.98
C ASP A 196 18.40 18.35 2.10
N ALA A 197 18.98 17.18 2.45
CA ALA A 197 18.20 15.96 2.62
C ALA A 197 17.25 16.07 3.82
N PHE A 198 17.68 16.64 4.94
CA PHE A 198 16.82 16.94 6.07
C PHE A 198 15.58 17.73 5.67
N ARG A 199 15.74 18.74 4.80
CA ARG A 199 14.63 19.61 4.37
C ARG A 199 13.56 18.84 3.61
N TRP A 200 13.93 17.99 2.61
CA TRP A 200 12.91 17.24 1.88
C TRP A 200 12.33 16.07 2.70
N LEU A 201 13.15 15.41 3.53
CA LEU A 201 12.69 14.36 4.43
C LEU A 201 11.64 14.87 5.44
N LEU A 202 11.89 16.06 6.01
CA LEU A 202 10.96 16.67 6.97
C LEU A 202 9.60 16.99 6.33
N ARG A 203 9.58 17.40 5.06
CA ARG A 203 8.33 17.75 4.36
C ARG A 203 7.34 16.59 4.30
N TYR A 204 7.82 15.37 4.18
CA TYR A 204 6.96 14.21 4.03
C TYR A 204 7.01 13.20 5.19
N SER A 205 7.91 13.36 6.15
CA SER A 205 8.05 12.43 7.27
C SER A 205 6.72 12.28 8.03
N PRO A 206 6.04 11.12 7.99
CA PRO A 206 4.69 11.00 8.53
C PRO A 206 4.60 11.38 10.00
N TYR A 207 5.54 10.89 10.82
CA TYR A 207 5.61 11.19 12.25
C TYR A 207 5.66 12.69 12.57
N HIS A 208 6.43 13.46 11.78
CA HIS A 208 6.61 14.91 11.98
C HIS A 208 5.50 15.75 11.35
N ASN A 209 4.62 15.14 10.57
CA ASN A 209 3.52 15.81 9.88
C ASN A 209 2.13 15.44 10.44
N VAL A 210 2.08 14.83 11.63
CA VAL A 210 0.83 14.70 12.39
C VAL A 210 0.40 16.09 12.84
N ARG A 211 -0.68 16.61 12.27
CA ARG A 211 -1.18 17.96 12.58
C ARG A 211 -2.15 17.91 13.74
N THR A 212 -1.91 18.74 14.76
CA THR A 212 -2.82 18.86 15.90
C THR A 212 -4.24 19.21 15.45
N GLY A 213 -5.23 18.51 15.99
CA GLY A 213 -6.64 18.74 15.69
C GLY A 213 -7.15 18.09 14.40
N VAL A 214 -6.26 17.42 13.61
CA VAL A 214 -6.67 16.72 12.38
C VAL A 214 -6.94 15.26 12.68
N ASN A 215 -8.10 14.78 12.24
CA ASN A 215 -8.49 13.37 12.32
C ASN A 215 -7.94 12.62 11.10
N LEU A 216 -7.03 11.67 11.33
CA LEU A 216 -6.56 10.75 10.30
C LEU A 216 -7.58 9.62 10.07
N PRO A 217 -7.55 8.96 8.89
CA PRO A 217 -8.39 7.80 8.61
C PRO A 217 -8.29 6.71 9.66
N GLU A 218 -9.31 5.86 9.75
CA GLU A 218 -9.22 4.64 10.53
C GLU A 218 -8.05 3.81 10.05
N THR A 219 -7.07 3.52 10.93
CA THR A 219 -5.78 2.95 10.49
C THR A 219 -5.39 1.76 11.34
N LEU A 220 -4.95 0.69 10.66
CA LEU A 220 -4.26 -0.44 11.24
C LEU A 220 -2.77 -0.38 10.88
N VAL A 221 -1.92 -0.13 11.86
CA VAL A 221 -0.47 -0.22 11.72
C VAL A 221 -0.03 -1.60 12.19
N VAL A 222 0.71 -2.32 11.34
CA VAL A 222 1.19 -3.68 11.61
C VAL A 222 2.71 -3.65 11.71
N ALA A 223 3.30 -4.25 12.75
CA ALA A 223 4.74 -4.35 12.91
C ALA A 223 5.14 -5.67 13.57
N GLY A 224 6.32 -6.18 13.24
CA GLY A 224 6.92 -7.34 13.89
C GLY A 224 7.94 -6.90 14.95
N GLU A 225 7.91 -7.52 16.13
CA GLU A 225 8.84 -7.16 17.22
C GLU A 225 10.30 -7.47 16.85
N TYR A 226 10.52 -8.52 16.07
CA TYR A 226 11.85 -8.95 15.61
C TYR A 226 12.18 -8.46 14.20
N ASP A 227 11.57 -7.37 13.76
CA ASP A 227 11.91 -6.77 12.46
C ASP A 227 13.35 -6.23 12.49
N SER A 228 14.24 -6.93 11.77
CA SER A 228 15.65 -6.58 11.68
C SER A 228 15.96 -5.56 10.56
N ARG A 229 14.96 -5.20 9.76
CA ARG A 229 15.08 -4.24 8.65
C ARG A 229 14.55 -2.87 9.03
N VAL A 230 13.26 -2.81 9.35
CA VAL A 230 12.56 -1.58 9.77
C VAL A 230 12.25 -1.68 11.26
N ASP A 231 12.91 -0.89 12.06
CA ASP A 231 12.72 -0.89 13.50
C ASP A 231 11.24 -0.64 13.86
N PRO A 232 10.59 -1.49 14.66
CA PRO A 232 9.20 -1.30 15.09
C PRO A 232 8.95 0.00 15.86
N LEU A 233 10.01 0.72 16.29
CA LEU A 233 9.90 2.07 16.83
C LEU A 233 9.20 3.04 15.87
N HIS A 234 9.34 2.89 14.56
CA HIS A 234 8.61 3.69 13.59
C HIS A 234 7.10 3.59 13.80
N ALA A 235 6.58 2.37 13.87
CA ALA A 235 5.17 2.08 14.11
C ALA A 235 4.72 2.56 15.50
N LYS A 236 5.47 2.16 16.55
CA LYS A 236 5.16 2.50 17.95
C LYS A 236 5.08 4.01 18.17
N LYS A 237 6.06 4.77 17.68
CA LYS A 237 6.10 6.24 17.80
C LYS A 237 4.95 6.92 17.08
N PHE A 238 4.71 6.52 15.83
CA PHE A 238 3.67 7.16 15.01
C PHE A 238 2.28 6.92 15.58
N VAL A 239 1.98 5.68 16.00
CA VAL A 239 0.70 5.37 16.64
C VAL A 239 0.52 6.17 17.93
N ALA A 240 1.56 6.25 18.78
CA ALA A 240 1.49 7.03 20.01
C ALA A 240 1.25 8.52 19.74
N GLU A 241 1.93 9.10 18.73
CA GLU A 241 1.76 10.49 18.33
C GLU A 241 0.33 10.76 17.86
N VAL A 242 -0.21 9.90 16.97
CA VAL A 242 -1.58 10.06 16.45
C VAL A 242 -2.61 9.88 17.57
N GLN A 243 -2.45 8.85 18.42
CA GLN A 243 -3.39 8.60 19.53
C GLN A 243 -3.37 9.72 20.60
N SER A 244 -2.26 10.43 20.76
CA SER A 244 -2.16 11.58 21.66
C SER A 244 -2.78 12.87 21.08
N ASN A 245 -3.08 12.88 19.78
CA ASN A 245 -3.66 14.05 19.09
C ASN A 245 -5.14 14.24 19.51
N PRO A 246 -5.51 15.37 20.12
CA PRO A 246 -6.87 15.59 20.61
C PRO A 246 -7.93 15.61 19.49
N GLY A 247 -7.50 15.78 18.24
CA GLY A 247 -8.38 15.72 17.06
C GLY A 247 -8.58 14.32 16.49
N GLN A 248 -7.90 13.30 17.00
CA GLN A 248 -8.02 11.94 16.49
C GLN A 248 -9.28 11.28 17.06
N LEU A 249 -10.28 11.09 16.22
CA LEU A 249 -11.58 10.51 16.57
C LEU A 249 -11.74 9.08 16.00
N SER A 250 -11.13 8.82 14.84
CA SER A 250 -11.15 7.50 14.20
C SER A 250 -10.19 6.54 14.91
N PRO A 251 -10.51 5.24 14.97
CA PRO A 251 -9.60 4.24 15.52
C PRO A 251 -8.23 4.27 14.83
N PHE A 252 -7.16 4.31 15.61
CA PHE A 252 -5.78 4.23 15.13
C PHE A 252 -5.06 3.13 15.91
N LEU A 253 -4.92 1.96 15.29
CA LEU A 253 -4.60 0.71 15.95
C LEU A 253 -3.16 0.29 15.65
N LEU A 254 -2.49 -0.30 16.63
CA LEU A 254 -1.21 -0.98 16.47
C LEU A 254 -1.39 -2.49 16.69
N TYR A 255 -1.10 -3.28 15.66
CA TYR A 255 -0.96 -4.72 15.78
C TYR A 255 0.53 -5.08 15.83
N MET A 256 0.99 -5.55 17.00
CA MET A 256 2.35 -6.03 17.18
C MET A 256 2.37 -7.55 17.11
N ASP A 257 3.08 -8.10 16.13
CA ASP A 257 3.39 -9.51 16.07
C ASP A 257 4.69 -9.77 16.84
N PHE A 258 4.57 -10.43 18.00
CA PHE A 258 5.70 -10.69 18.90
C PHE A 258 6.57 -11.88 18.46
N ASP A 259 6.20 -12.60 17.42
CA ASP A 259 6.89 -13.80 16.94
C ASP A 259 7.46 -13.63 15.53
N SER A 260 7.35 -12.44 14.91
CA SER A 260 7.78 -12.23 13.52
C SER A 260 8.72 -11.04 13.33
N GLY A 261 9.39 -11.07 12.18
CA GLY A 261 10.21 -9.98 11.64
C GLY A 261 9.50 -9.18 10.54
N HIS A 262 10.26 -8.79 9.51
CA HIS A 262 9.78 -7.97 8.38
C HIS A 262 8.89 -8.78 7.41
N GLY A 263 7.78 -9.33 7.87
CA GLY A 263 6.90 -10.18 7.06
C GLY A 263 7.49 -11.56 6.73
N THR A 264 8.67 -11.89 7.24
CA THR A 264 9.36 -13.17 7.04
C THR A 264 9.42 -13.99 8.33
N GLY A 265 9.72 -15.29 8.22
CA GLY A 265 9.80 -16.18 9.38
C GLY A 265 8.47 -16.75 9.84
N LYS A 266 7.35 -16.40 9.19
CA LYS A 266 6.01 -16.87 9.55
C LYS A 266 5.66 -18.20 8.89
N THR A 267 5.02 -19.08 9.65
CA THR A 267 4.35 -20.25 9.10
C THR A 267 3.18 -19.85 8.20
N GLN A 268 2.72 -20.76 7.35
CA GLN A 268 1.53 -20.52 6.54
C GLN A 268 0.31 -20.16 7.42
N GLN A 269 0.13 -20.85 8.54
CA GLN A 269 -0.97 -20.59 9.47
C GLN A 269 -0.91 -19.17 10.05
N GLN A 270 0.27 -18.70 10.47
CA GLN A 270 0.44 -17.33 10.98
C GLN A 270 0.10 -16.29 9.90
N ARG A 271 0.56 -16.50 8.66
CA ARG A 271 0.22 -15.61 7.54
C ARG A 271 -1.28 -15.54 7.28
N VAL A 272 -1.99 -16.67 7.41
CA VAL A 272 -3.46 -16.71 7.26
C VAL A 272 -4.14 -15.91 8.37
N VAL A 273 -3.69 -16.07 9.62
CA VAL A 273 -4.25 -15.35 10.78
C VAL A 273 -4.04 -13.84 10.64
N ASP A 274 -2.82 -13.41 10.31
CA ASP A 274 -2.52 -11.98 10.12
C ASP A 274 -3.37 -11.37 9.02
N ARG A 275 -3.46 -12.08 7.89
CA ARG A 275 -4.25 -11.59 6.76
C ARG A 275 -5.75 -11.57 7.05
N ASP A 276 -6.25 -12.48 7.88
CA ASP A 276 -7.64 -12.45 8.35
C ASP A 276 -7.91 -11.20 9.21
N TYR A 277 -7.00 -10.81 10.10
CA TYR A 277 -7.13 -9.56 10.86
C TYR A 277 -7.16 -8.33 9.96
N GLU A 278 -6.24 -8.24 9.01
CA GLU A 278 -6.18 -7.12 8.06
C GLU A 278 -7.45 -7.02 7.20
N LEU A 279 -7.92 -8.17 6.65
CA LEU A 279 -9.13 -8.20 5.83
C LEU A 279 -10.39 -7.89 6.66
N ARG A 280 -10.50 -8.37 7.89
CA ARG A 280 -11.62 -8.03 8.79
C ARG A 280 -11.63 -6.54 9.11
N PHE A 281 -10.45 -5.96 9.43
CA PHE A 281 -10.33 -4.52 9.63
C PHE A 281 -10.80 -3.75 8.38
N LEU A 282 -10.28 -4.10 7.21
CA LEU A 282 -10.64 -3.49 5.94
C LEU A 282 -12.14 -3.57 5.65
N MET A 283 -12.70 -4.78 5.77
CA MET A 283 -14.12 -5.02 5.48
C MET A 283 -15.04 -4.26 6.44
N ASN A 284 -14.69 -4.20 7.72
CA ASN A 284 -15.44 -3.43 8.71
C ASN A 284 -15.38 -1.93 8.41
N ALA A 285 -14.19 -1.38 8.19
CA ALA A 285 -13.99 0.05 7.91
C ALA A 285 -14.72 0.50 6.64
N LEU A 286 -14.70 -0.32 5.58
CA LEU A 286 -15.37 -0.05 4.32
C LEU A 286 -16.84 -0.51 4.28
N GLN A 287 -17.34 -1.13 5.36
CA GLN A 287 -18.70 -1.67 5.46
C GLN A 287 -19.02 -2.62 4.31
N VAL A 288 -18.13 -3.58 4.07
CA VAL A 288 -18.36 -4.66 3.10
C VAL A 288 -19.35 -5.62 3.70
N SER A 289 -20.52 -5.77 3.07
CA SER A 289 -21.55 -6.70 3.53
C SER A 289 -21.04 -8.13 3.44
N GLY A 290 -20.97 -8.84 4.55
CA GLY A 290 -20.79 -10.29 4.51
C GLY A 290 -22.03 -10.90 3.86
N ASN A 291 -21.88 -11.69 2.81
CA ASN A 291 -22.93 -12.64 2.48
C ASN A 291 -23.06 -13.58 3.70
N ARG A 292 -24.18 -13.49 4.39
CA ARG A 292 -24.57 -14.44 5.43
C ARG A 292 -24.77 -15.82 4.83
#